data_2af0f36b43e28f386c2873ad321eb685
#
_entry.id   2af0f36b43e28f386c2873ad321eb685
#
_cell.length_a   1.000
_cell.length_b   1.000
_cell.length_c   1.000
_cell.angle_alpha   90.00
_cell.angle_beta   90.00
_cell.angle_gamma   90.00
#
_symmetry.space_group_name_H-M   'P 1'
#
loop_
_entity.id
_entity.type
_entity.pdbx_description
1 polymer ?
#
loop_
_entity_poly.entity_id
_entity_poly.type
_entity_poly.pdbx_seq_one_letter_code
_entity_poly.pdbx_strand_id
1 'polypeptide(L)'
;INLLCENGKIALENLIKKKEKYDVILIDADKENYINYFKQSLKLKSKKGIILIDNTLWKGDVANPKIKDKLTIKLREFNKYIKKSSINKYILPLGDGFTVCW
;
A
#
# COMPACT_ATOMS: atom_id res chain seq x y z
N ILE A 1 22.06 -4.03 -1.63
CA ILE A 1 20.65 -4.45 -1.48
C ILE A 1 20.54 -5.42 -0.32
N ASN A 2 19.62 -5.14 0.60
CA ASN A 2 19.33 -6.01 1.71
C ASN A 2 18.04 -6.78 1.42
N LEU A 3 18.12 -8.10 1.34
CA LEU A 3 16.98 -8.98 1.15
C LEU A 3 16.57 -9.57 2.51
N LEU A 4 15.32 -9.31 2.94
CA LEU A 4 14.76 -9.85 4.16
C LEU A 4 13.79 -10.98 3.79
N CYS A 5 14.17 -12.22 4.08
CA CYS A 5 13.37 -13.41 3.75
C CYS A 5 12.49 -13.79 4.95
N GLU A 6 11.47 -12.97 5.24
CA GLU A 6 10.55 -13.17 6.36
C GLU A 6 9.17 -12.58 6.07
N ASN A 7 8.20 -12.80 6.95
CA ASN A 7 6.88 -12.19 6.83
C ASN A 7 6.98 -10.67 6.80
N GLY A 8 6.34 -10.04 5.82
CA GLY A 8 6.43 -8.59 5.59
C GLY A 8 6.04 -7.74 6.79
N LYS A 9 5.00 -8.12 7.54
CA LYS A 9 4.59 -7.38 8.74
C LYS A 9 5.69 -7.39 9.80
N ILE A 10 6.32 -8.53 10.01
CA ILE A 10 7.39 -8.70 10.99
C ILE A 10 8.62 -7.90 10.56
N ALA A 11 9.00 -8.00 9.29
CA ALA A 11 10.10 -7.23 8.74
C ALA A 11 9.90 -5.72 8.94
N LEU A 12 8.72 -5.21 8.59
CA LEU A 12 8.40 -3.79 8.75
C LEU A 12 8.37 -3.35 10.22
N GLU A 13 7.84 -4.17 11.13
CA GLU A 13 7.88 -3.89 12.56
C GLU A 13 9.30 -3.75 13.08
N ASN A 14 10.21 -4.63 12.65
CA ASN A 14 11.62 -4.58 13.03
C ASN A 14 12.30 -3.31 12.52
N LEU A 15 12.01 -2.90 11.28
CA LEU A 15 12.52 -1.65 10.71
C LEU A 15 12.00 -0.42 11.48
N ILE A 16 10.73 -0.44 11.88
CA ILE A 16 10.12 0.62 12.70
C ILE A 16 10.81 0.70 14.08
N LYS A 17 11.05 -0.43 14.72
CA LYS A 17 11.78 -0.49 16.01
C LYS A 17 13.19 0.08 15.91
N LYS A 18 13.86 -0.13 14.77
CA LYS A 18 15.18 0.42 14.46
C LYS A 18 15.14 1.90 14.10
N LYS A 19 13.95 2.51 14.02
CA LYS A 19 13.73 3.91 13.60
C LYS A 19 14.27 4.22 12.21
N GLU A 20 14.23 3.23 11.32
CA GLU A 20 14.59 3.41 9.91
C GLU A 20 13.61 4.36 9.21
N LYS A 21 14.11 5.11 8.22
CA LYS A 21 13.30 5.98 7.37
C LYS A 21 13.67 5.78 5.91
N TYR A 22 12.67 5.82 5.04
CA TYR A 22 12.85 5.61 3.61
C TYR A 22 12.16 6.71 2.80
N ASP A 23 12.81 7.13 1.72
CA ASP A 23 12.29 8.19 0.84
C ASP A 23 11.30 7.64 -0.18
N VAL A 24 11.41 6.37 -0.54
CA VAL A 24 10.47 5.69 -1.44
C VAL A 24 10.13 4.33 -0.85
N ILE A 25 8.83 4.07 -0.69
CA ILE A 25 8.33 2.77 -0.24
C ILE A 25 7.35 2.27 -1.29
N LEU A 26 7.63 1.08 -1.85
CA LEU A 26 6.73 0.42 -2.79
C LEU A 26 6.01 -0.73 -2.08
N ILE A 27 4.68 -0.73 -2.17
CA ILE A 27 3.83 -1.84 -1.70
C ILE A 27 3.32 -2.59 -2.92
N ASP A 28 3.83 -3.81 -3.09
CA ASP A 28 3.39 -4.78 -4.09
C ASP A 28 3.44 -6.16 -3.44
N ALA A 29 2.45 -6.46 -2.61
CA ALA A 29 2.44 -7.61 -1.74
C ALA A 29 1.05 -8.26 -1.70
N ASP A 30 0.79 -9.11 -0.71
CA ASP A 30 -0.52 -9.73 -0.51
C ASP A 30 -1.60 -8.69 -0.20
N LYS A 31 -2.66 -8.69 -0.98
CA LYS A 31 -3.71 -7.65 -0.96
C LYS A 31 -4.50 -7.63 0.35
N GLU A 32 -4.59 -8.75 1.03
CA GLU A 32 -5.26 -8.86 2.33
C GLU A 32 -4.62 -7.98 3.41
N ASN A 33 -3.34 -7.69 3.28
CA ASN A 33 -2.57 -6.94 4.27
C ASN A 33 -2.22 -5.51 3.84
N TYR A 34 -2.75 -5.01 2.73
CA TYR A 34 -2.43 -3.68 2.21
C TYR A 34 -2.64 -2.56 3.25
N ILE A 35 -3.73 -2.59 4.00
CA ILE A 35 -3.98 -1.59 5.05
C ILE A 35 -2.87 -1.61 6.11
N ASN A 36 -2.44 -2.79 6.55
CA ASN A 36 -1.37 -2.93 7.52
C ASN A 36 -0.03 -2.43 6.97
N TYR A 37 0.32 -2.81 5.75
CA TYR A 37 1.55 -2.36 5.10
C TYR A 37 1.56 -0.84 4.92
N PHE A 38 0.42 -0.27 4.55
CA PHE A 38 0.29 1.19 4.44
C PHE A 38 0.50 1.88 5.79
N LYS A 39 -0.13 1.40 6.86
CA LYS A 39 0.05 1.95 8.22
C LYS A 39 1.50 1.88 8.68
N GLN A 40 2.16 0.76 8.44
CA GLN A 40 3.58 0.58 8.76
C GLN A 40 4.47 1.50 7.91
N SER A 41 4.14 1.63 6.62
CA SER A 41 4.86 2.50 5.69
C SER A 41 4.78 3.98 6.09
N LEU A 42 3.65 4.44 6.65
CA LEU A 42 3.54 5.80 7.19
C LEU A 42 4.56 6.07 8.31
N LYS A 43 4.87 5.06 9.11
CA LYS A 43 5.87 5.16 10.19
C LYS A 43 7.30 5.11 9.65
N LEU A 44 7.50 4.48 8.50
CA LEU A 44 8.81 4.32 7.85
C LEU A 44 9.11 5.40 6.82
N LYS A 45 8.10 6.13 6.38
CA LYS A 45 8.25 7.19 5.39
C LYS A 45 9.03 8.36 5.98
N SER A 46 10.07 8.81 5.27
CA SER A 46 10.74 10.06 5.61
C SER A 46 9.81 11.27 5.38
N LYS A 47 10.18 12.43 5.92
CA LYS A 47 9.35 13.64 5.83
C LYS A 47 8.97 14.00 4.39
N LYS A 48 9.89 13.86 3.44
CA LYS A 48 9.68 14.13 2.01
C LYS A 48 9.49 12.85 1.19
N GLY A 49 9.32 11.72 1.85
CA GLY A 49 9.18 10.44 1.19
C GLY A 49 7.82 10.24 0.55
N ILE A 50 7.75 9.24 -0.34
CA ILE A 50 6.53 8.83 -1.02
C ILE A 50 6.26 7.34 -0.80
N ILE A 51 4.99 6.98 -0.79
CA ILE A 51 4.54 5.59 -0.76
C ILE A 51 3.83 5.31 -2.09
N LEU A 52 4.28 4.28 -2.78
CA LEU A 52 3.71 3.80 -4.03
C LEU A 52 2.98 2.49 -3.76
N ILE A 53 1.73 2.38 -4.16
CA ILE A 53 0.94 1.17 -3.95
C ILE A 53 0.44 0.65 -5.29
N ASP A 54 0.86 -0.56 -5.66
CA ASP A 54 0.48 -1.18 -6.92
C ASP A 54 -0.88 -1.89 -6.84
N ASN A 55 -1.48 -2.13 -8.00
CA ASN A 55 -2.71 -2.91 -8.20
C ASN A 55 -3.97 -2.31 -7.57
N THR A 56 -4.03 -1.01 -7.34
CA THR A 56 -5.17 -0.38 -6.64
C THR A 56 -6.44 -0.29 -7.49
N LEU A 57 -6.35 -0.39 -8.81
CA LEU A 57 -7.51 -0.46 -9.71
C LEU A 57 -7.88 -1.88 -10.11
N TRP A 58 -6.96 -2.84 -9.98
CA TRP A 58 -7.18 -4.27 -10.22
C TRP A 58 -7.88 -4.53 -11.57
N LYS A 59 -7.28 -4.02 -12.67
CA LYS A 59 -7.83 -4.08 -14.04
C LYS A 59 -9.25 -3.51 -14.19
N GLY A 60 -9.63 -2.60 -13.28
CA GLY A 60 -10.96 -2.02 -13.25
C GLY A 60 -11.99 -2.79 -12.42
N ASP A 61 -11.66 -3.96 -11.90
CA ASP A 61 -12.56 -4.81 -11.12
C ASP A 61 -13.10 -4.10 -9.87
N VAL A 62 -12.31 -3.24 -9.25
CA VAL A 62 -12.74 -2.48 -8.05
C VAL A 62 -13.95 -1.57 -8.36
N ALA A 63 -14.12 -1.12 -9.60
CA ALA A 63 -15.22 -0.26 -10.01
C ALA A 63 -16.48 -1.06 -10.42
N ASN A 64 -16.37 -2.37 -10.63
CA ASN A 64 -17.49 -3.21 -11.04
C ASN A 64 -18.17 -3.86 -9.82
N PRO A 65 -19.39 -3.42 -9.43
CA PRO A 65 -20.06 -3.93 -8.23
C PRO A 65 -20.47 -5.41 -8.34
N LYS A 66 -20.47 -5.97 -9.55
CA LYS A 66 -20.78 -7.39 -9.76
C LYS A 66 -19.62 -8.31 -9.37
N ILE A 67 -18.39 -7.80 -9.36
CA ILE A 67 -17.21 -8.58 -8.98
C ILE A 67 -17.08 -8.55 -7.46
N LYS A 68 -17.18 -9.71 -6.84
CA LYS A 68 -17.23 -9.87 -5.37
C LYS A 68 -16.23 -10.91 -4.84
N ASP A 69 -15.17 -11.19 -5.59
CA ASP A 69 -14.13 -12.07 -5.11
C ASP A 69 -13.37 -11.41 -3.94
N LYS A 70 -12.75 -12.25 -3.11
CA LYS A 70 -12.12 -11.83 -1.85
C LYS A 70 -11.06 -10.73 -2.05
N LEU A 71 -10.21 -10.87 -3.06
CA LEU A 71 -9.12 -9.90 -3.29
C LEU A 71 -9.67 -8.54 -3.75
N THR A 72 -10.66 -8.54 -4.64
CA THR A 72 -11.30 -7.31 -5.10
C THR A 72 -12.00 -6.58 -3.95
N ILE A 73 -12.66 -7.31 -3.06
CA ILE A 73 -13.28 -6.74 -1.86
C ILE A 73 -12.22 -6.09 -0.97
N LYS A 74 -11.09 -6.77 -0.75
CA LYS A 74 -9.99 -6.24 0.06
C LYS A 74 -9.38 -4.97 -0.53
N LEU A 75 -9.23 -4.92 -1.85
CA LEU A 75 -8.76 -3.71 -2.53
C LEU A 75 -9.75 -2.56 -2.44
N ARG A 76 -11.04 -2.82 -2.53
CA ARG A 76 -12.07 -1.79 -2.29
C ARG A 76 -12.02 -1.24 -0.88
N GLU A 77 -11.85 -2.10 0.12
CA GLU A 77 -11.68 -1.69 1.53
C GLU A 77 -10.43 -0.82 1.69
N PHE A 78 -9.33 -1.24 1.08
CA PHE A 78 -8.09 -0.47 1.08
C PHE A 78 -8.28 0.91 0.43
N ASN A 79 -8.90 0.97 -0.75
CA ASN A 79 -9.13 2.24 -1.45
C ASN A 79 -10.03 3.19 -0.64
N LYS A 80 -11.04 2.66 0.06
CA LYS A 80 -11.86 3.46 0.98
C LYS A 80 -11.04 3.98 2.15
N TYR A 81 -10.17 3.16 2.70
CA TYR A 81 -9.28 3.54 3.79
C TYR A 81 -8.36 4.69 3.37
N ILE A 82 -7.70 4.56 2.21
CA ILE A 82 -6.84 5.62 1.66
C ILE A 82 -7.63 6.89 1.41
N LYS A 83 -8.82 6.79 0.83
CA LYS A 83 -9.67 7.96 0.54
C LYS A 83 -9.97 8.76 1.81
N LYS A 84 -10.18 8.10 2.94
CA LYS A 84 -10.48 8.75 4.23
C LYS A 84 -9.23 9.25 4.96
N SER A 85 -8.05 8.81 4.57
CA SER A 85 -6.82 9.25 5.23
C SER A 85 -6.50 10.70 4.89
N SER A 86 -5.78 11.40 5.76
CA SER A 86 -5.37 12.79 5.57
C SER A 86 -4.15 12.96 4.68
N ILE A 87 -3.48 11.88 4.29
CA ILE A 87 -2.30 11.93 3.45
C ILE A 87 -2.66 12.42 2.04
N ASN A 88 -1.78 13.21 1.43
CA ASN A 88 -1.91 13.56 0.02
C ASN A 88 -1.83 12.32 -0.85
N LYS A 89 -2.69 12.20 -1.85
CA LYS A 89 -2.79 10.99 -2.67
C LYS A 89 -3.25 11.29 -4.07
N TYR A 90 -2.80 10.46 -5.00
CA TYR A 90 -3.20 10.49 -6.40
C TYR A 90 -3.19 9.08 -6.97
N ILE A 91 -4.14 8.76 -7.83
CA ILE A 91 -4.18 7.47 -8.52
C ILE A 91 -3.77 7.67 -9.97
N LEU A 92 -2.74 6.96 -10.39
CA LEU A 92 -2.29 6.89 -11.77
C LEU A 92 -2.89 5.65 -12.43
N PRO A 93 -3.66 5.79 -13.52
CA PRO A 93 -4.27 4.66 -14.22
C PRO A 93 -3.27 3.95 -15.14
N LEU A 94 -2.14 3.52 -14.58
CA LEU A 94 -1.11 2.76 -15.26
C LEU A 94 -1.19 1.30 -14.83
N GLY A 95 -1.15 0.36 -15.80
CA GLY A 95 -1.25 -1.07 -15.49
C GLY A 95 -2.51 -1.37 -14.68
N ASP A 96 -2.33 -2.01 -13.52
CA ASP A 96 -3.40 -2.33 -12.58
C ASP A 96 -3.73 -1.19 -11.60
N GLY A 97 -3.29 0.03 -11.91
CA GLY A 97 -3.46 1.21 -11.08
C GLY A 97 -2.36 1.39 -10.04
N PHE A 98 -1.86 2.61 -9.94
CA PHE A 98 -0.85 3.01 -8.96
C PHE A 98 -1.43 4.11 -8.09
N THR A 99 -1.41 3.91 -6.78
CA THR A 99 -1.71 4.99 -5.83
C THR A 99 -0.41 5.56 -5.29
N VAL A 100 -0.25 6.87 -5.41
CA VAL A 100 0.90 7.61 -4.89
C VAL A 100 0.44 8.41 -3.67
N CYS A 101 1.15 8.26 -2.55
CA CYS A 101 0.87 8.98 -1.30
C CYS A 101 2.10 9.73 -0.81
N TRP A 102 1.89 10.98 -0.34
CA TRP A 102 3.01 11.79 0.17
C TRP A 102 2.61 12.79 1.26
#